data_61f70a5edac92fc16ffc78dc3c269981
#
_entry.id   61f70a5edac92fc16ffc78dc3c269981
#
_cell.length_a   1.000
_cell.length_b   1.000
_cell.length_c   1.000
_cell.angle_alpha   90.00
_cell.angle_beta   90.00
_cell.angle_gamma   90.00
#
_symmetry.space_group_name_H-M   'P 1'
#
loop_
_entity.id
_entity.type
_entity.pdbx_description
1 polymer ?
#
loop_
_entity_poly.entity_id
_entity_poly.type
_entity_poly.pdbx_seq_one_letter_code
_entity_poly.pdbx_strand_id
1 'polypeptide(L)'
;NFLAGYYFNGLALGATGKASYRSVPAAIAEAAGNSTGAVMVDLGALSRFNLLKFYNSREKNFSVGLALKNLGPPSQGEPLPTVASFGLAYSPLRPLLFSLDVSKPINLVEIAKSERPSYGAGFEVRMTDFFGLHGGFLLKGGNPRLSVGSSFDIELVKVVVNYTLDLTTQLTPLNRISVQASFSLGDLGRAELAKKVENLYLKGLEAYAGGDSAAAMAAWTEVLKLDSGFDPARESLRAAQGATDLQK
;
A
#
# COMPACT_ATOMS: atom_id res chain seq x y z
N ASN A 1 2.00 14.30 -15.60
CA ASN A 1 1.96 14.20 -14.14
C ASN A 1 3.31 14.62 -13.57
N PHE A 2 3.30 15.41 -12.52
CA PHE A 2 4.48 15.78 -11.73
C PHE A 2 4.26 15.27 -10.31
N LEU A 3 5.24 14.52 -9.76
CA LEU A 3 5.16 13.89 -8.45
C LEU A 3 6.24 14.48 -7.53
N ALA A 4 5.86 14.87 -6.32
CA ALA A 4 6.77 15.19 -5.23
C ALA A 4 6.36 14.43 -3.97
N GLY A 5 7.36 13.98 -3.19
CA GLY A 5 7.09 13.25 -1.96
C GLY A 5 8.17 13.49 -0.91
N TYR A 6 7.77 13.38 0.35
CA TYR A 6 8.63 13.50 1.52
C TYR A 6 8.39 12.33 2.47
N TYR A 7 9.46 11.73 2.98
CA TYR A 7 9.38 10.62 3.93
C TYR A 7 10.14 10.96 5.20
N PHE A 8 9.50 10.86 6.35
CA PHE A 8 10.10 11.11 7.65
C PHE A 8 9.56 10.10 8.68
N ASN A 9 10.46 9.32 9.27
CA ASN A 9 10.23 8.45 10.44
C ASN A 9 8.91 7.66 10.43
N GLY A 10 8.57 7.03 9.30
CA GLY A 10 7.34 6.25 9.12
C GLY A 10 6.14 7.05 8.59
N LEU A 11 6.28 8.35 8.37
CA LEU A 11 5.30 9.21 7.71
C LEU A 11 5.79 9.55 6.30
N ALA A 12 5.01 9.23 5.29
CA ALA A 12 5.22 9.65 3.92
C ALA A 12 4.15 10.65 3.52
N LEU A 13 4.55 11.78 2.95
CA LEU A 13 3.67 12.79 2.37
C LEU A 13 3.94 12.85 0.87
N GLY A 14 2.90 13.01 0.07
CA GLY A 14 3.02 13.10 -1.37
C GLY A 14 2.05 14.09 -1.99
N ALA A 15 2.48 14.72 -3.05
CA ALA A 15 1.67 15.58 -3.90
C ALA A 15 1.92 15.26 -5.37
N THR A 16 0.88 15.26 -6.19
CA THR A 16 0.96 15.03 -7.64
C THR A 16 0.19 16.09 -8.37
N GLY A 17 0.84 16.83 -9.27
CA GLY A 17 0.19 17.71 -10.23
C GLY A 17 -0.21 16.91 -11.48
N LYS A 18 -1.42 17.13 -11.97
CA LYS A 18 -1.97 16.51 -13.19
C LYS A 18 -2.57 17.55 -14.11
N ALA A 19 -2.38 17.37 -15.40
CA ALA A 19 -3.12 18.08 -16.43
C ALA A 19 -3.77 17.04 -17.35
N SER A 20 -5.03 17.25 -17.67
CA SER A 20 -5.76 16.44 -18.65
C SER A 20 -6.34 17.34 -19.74
N TYR A 21 -6.35 16.85 -20.96
CA TYR A 21 -6.96 17.53 -22.09
C TYR A 21 -7.81 16.53 -22.86
N ARG A 22 -9.06 16.88 -23.08
CA ARG A 22 -10.00 16.12 -23.91
C ARG A 22 -10.24 16.94 -25.18
N SER A 23 -9.84 16.41 -26.32
CA SER A 23 -10.14 16.97 -27.63
C SER A 23 -11.40 16.31 -28.21
N VAL A 24 -12.32 17.12 -28.69
CA VAL A 24 -13.53 16.65 -29.37
C VAL A 24 -13.50 17.19 -30.80
N PRO A 25 -13.55 16.34 -31.84
CA PRO A 25 -13.62 16.77 -33.23
C PRO A 25 -14.84 17.67 -33.47
N ALA A 26 -14.67 18.72 -34.25
CA ALA A 26 -15.73 19.68 -34.54
C ALA A 26 -17.00 19.04 -35.12
N ALA A 27 -16.85 17.97 -35.89
CA ALA A 27 -17.97 17.21 -36.49
C ALA A 27 -18.93 16.58 -35.49
N ILE A 28 -18.49 16.35 -34.24
CA ILE A 28 -19.30 15.74 -33.18
C ILE A 28 -19.41 16.63 -31.93
N ALA A 29 -18.91 17.85 -31.99
CA ALA A 29 -18.87 18.76 -30.83
C ALA A 29 -20.27 19.09 -30.28
N GLU A 30 -21.29 19.19 -31.14
CA GLU A 30 -22.69 19.43 -30.72
C GLU A 30 -23.24 18.25 -29.89
N ALA A 31 -22.86 17.01 -30.18
CA ALA A 31 -23.35 15.83 -29.48
C ALA A 31 -22.44 15.42 -28.30
N ALA A 32 -21.13 15.64 -28.40
CA ALA A 32 -20.13 15.18 -27.44
C ALA A 32 -19.54 16.28 -26.52
N GLY A 33 -19.99 17.55 -26.71
CA GLY A 33 -19.49 18.71 -25.98
C GLY A 33 -18.17 19.26 -26.53
N ASN A 34 -17.72 20.38 -25.98
CA ASN A 34 -16.50 21.06 -26.43
C ASN A 34 -15.22 20.38 -25.91
N SER A 35 -14.12 20.66 -26.60
CA SER A 35 -12.80 20.31 -26.08
C SER A 35 -12.54 21.01 -24.75
N THR A 36 -11.99 20.28 -23.76
CA THR A 36 -11.83 20.82 -22.42
C THR A 36 -10.48 20.42 -21.83
N GLY A 37 -9.95 21.29 -20.97
CA GLY A 37 -8.75 21.05 -20.20
C GLY A 37 -9.01 21.15 -18.70
N ALA A 38 -8.36 20.35 -17.90
CA ALA A 38 -8.42 20.40 -16.44
C ALA A 38 -7.03 20.28 -15.84
N VAL A 39 -6.79 21.06 -14.79
CA VAL A 39 -5.61 20.97 -13.93
C VAL A 39 -6.06 20.50 -12.55
N MET A 40 -5.36 19.50 -12.02
CA MET A 40 -5.73 18.83 -10.77
C MET A 40 -4.50 18.57 -9.92
N VAL A 41 -4.72 18.51 -8.62
CA VAL A 41 -3.71 18.14 -7.62
C VAL A 41 -4.22 16.96 -6.80
N ASP A 42 -3.35 15.97 -6.58
CA ASP A 42 -3.57 14.93 -5.57
C ASP A 42 -2.66 15.18 -4.38
N LEU A 43 -3.19 14.95 -3.20
CA LEU A 43 -2.45 14.99 -1.95
C LEU A 43 -2.60 13.64 -1.25
N GLY A 44 -1.52 13.17 -0.61
CA GLY A 44 -1.51 11.90 0.10
C GLY A 44 -0.64 11.94 1.35
N ALA A 45 -1.08 11.22 2.36
CA ALA A 45 -0.33 10.95 3.58
C ALA A 45 -0.42 9.47 3.92
N LEU A 46 0.70 8.85 4.25
CA LEU A 46 0.78 7.44 4.64
C LEU A 46 1.66 7.34 5.88
N SER A 47 1.11 6.77 6.94
CA SER A 47 1.86 6.43 8.15
C SER A 47 1.99 4.92 8.27
N ARG A 48 3.20 4.46 8.66
CA ARG A 48 3.49 3.05 8.89
C ARG A 48 4.15 2.87 10.25
N PHE A 49 3.64 1.93 11.06
CA PHE A 49 4.17 1.62 12.38
C PHE A 49 3.93 0.16 12.75
N ASN A 50 4.50 -0.30 13.86
CA ASN A 50 4.25 -1.64 14.38
C ASN A 50 3.07 -1.60 15.37
N LEU A 51 2.11 -2.50 15.16
CA LEU A 51 0.97 -2.70 16.06
C LEU A 51 0.72 -4.20 16.20
N LEU A 52 0.82 -4.74 17.41
CA LEU A 52 0.58 -6.18 17.71
C LEU A 52 1.19 -7.09 16.64
N LYS A 53 2.49 -6.97 16.42
CA LYS A 53 3.25 -7.71 15.42
C LYS A 53 3.79 -9.00 16.04
N PHE A 54 3.36 -10.14 15.50
CA PHE A 54 3.73 -11.46 16.02
C PHE A 54 4.84 -12.15 15.22
N TYR A 55 5.63 -11.37 14.47
CA TYR A 55 6.77 -11.87 13.69
C TYR A 55 7.87 -10.83 13.59
N ASN A 56 9.10 -11.29 13.44
CA ASN A 56 10.25 -10.42 13.22
C ASN A 56 10.40 -10.11 11.73
N SER A 57 10.38 -8.84 11.38
CA SER A 57 10.61 -8.34 10.03
C SER A 57 10.98 -6.87 10.10
N ARG A 58 11.73 -6.41 9.09
CA ARG A 58 12.04 -5.01 8.86
C ARG A 58 10.78 -4.17 8.59
N GLU A 59 9.80 -4.75 7.93
CA GLU A 59 8.62 -4.03 7.50
C GLU A 59 7.68 -3.74 8.66
N LYS A 60 7.11 -2.55 8.67
CA LYS A 60 6.03 -2.20 9.60
C LYS A 60 4.77 -2.96 9.21
N ASN A 61 4.04 -3.45 10.22
CA ASN A 61 2.90 -4.33 9.99
C ASN A 61 1.54 -3.61 9.96
N PHE A 62 1.50 -2.33 10.28
CA PHE A 62 0.29 -1.52 10.23
C PHE A 62 0.52 -0.27 9.40
N SER A 63 -0.42 0.05 8.53
CA SER A 63 -0.39 1.22 7.67
C SER A 63 -1.72 1.95 7.71
N VAL A 64 -1.66 3.28 7.79
CA VAL A 64 -2.81 4.19 7.69
C VAL A 64 -2.54 5.16 6.56
N GLY A 65 -3.48 5.27 5.63
CA GLY A 65 -3.38 6.16 4.48
C GLY A 65 -4.55 7.11 4.36
N LEU A 66 -4.25 8.34 3.96
CA LEU A 66 -5.21 9.36 3.56
C LEU A 66 -4.84 9.83 2.16
N ALA A 67 -5.83 10.02 1.31
CA ALA A 67 -5.62 10.60 -0.01
C ALA A 67 -6.78 11.51 -0.40
N LEU A 68 -6.44 12.64 -0.99
CA LEU A 68 -7.38 13.57 -1.60
C LEU A 68 -6.96 13.72 -3.06
N LYS A 69 -7.82 13.27 -3.97
CA LYS A 69 -7.50 13.15 -5.40
C LYS A 69 -8.32 14.09 -6.24
N ASN A 70 -7.73 14.56 -7.35
CA ASN A 70 -8.36 15.39 -8.37
C ASN A 70 -8.94 16.70 -7.81
N LEU A 71 -8.21 17.33 -6.88
CA LEU A 71 -8.50 18.70 -6.44
C LEU A 71 -8.18 19.70 -7.55
N GLY A 72 -9.13 20.53 -7.91
CA GLY A 72 -8.91 21.60 -8.87
C GLY A 72 -10.17 22.40 -9.14
N PRO A 73 -10.04 23.51 -9.90
CA PRO A 73 -11.19 24.30 -10.30
C PRO A 73 -12.09 23.51 -11.26
N PRO A 74 -13.39 23.76 -11.26
CA PRO A 74 -14.30 23.14 -12.21
C PRO A 74 -13.87 23.42 -13.65
N SER A 75 -14.01 22.45 -14.53
CA SER A 75 -13.70 22.58 -15.94
C SER A 75 -14.98 22.83 -16.74
N GLN A 76 -15.09 23.98 -17.40
CA GLN A 76 -16.29 24.42 -18.14
C GLN A 76 -17.59 24.36 -17.30
N GLY A 77 -17.50 24.66 -15.99
CA GLY A 77 -18.64 24.62 -15.08
C GLY A 77 -18.97 23.24 -14.51
N GLU A 78 -18.31 22.18 -14.99
CA GLU A 78 -18.46 20.83 -14.43
C GLU A 78 -17.45 20.59 -13.29
N PRO A 79 -17.90 20.03 -12.15
CA PRO A 79 -17.01 19.70 -11.04
C PRO A 79 -16.05 18.59 -11.44
N LEU A 80 -14.81 18.67 -10.96
CA LEU A 80 -13.86 17.57 -11.12
C LEU A 80 -14.26 16.37 -10.24
N PRO A 81 -13.89 15.14 -10.64
CA PRO A 81 -14.18 13.93 -9.85
C PRO A 81 -13.25 13.82 -8.63
N THR A 82 -13.43 14.77 -7.69
CA THR A 82 -12.64 14.82 -6.45
C THR A 82 -13.04 13.66 -5.55
N VAL A 83 -12.05 12.95 -4.99
CA VAL A 83 -12.25 11.81 -4.10
C VAL A 83 -11.40 11.95 -2.86
N ALA A 84 -12.02 11.89 -1.68
CA ALA A 84 -11.33 11.68 -0.42
C ALA A 84 -11.32 10.19 -0.08
N SER A 85 -10.17 9.66 0.26
CA SER A 85 -9.98 8.23 0.58
C SER A 85 -9.24 8.08 1.90
N PHE A 86 -9.65 7.09 2.68
CA PHE A 86 -9.01 6.62 3.89
C PHE A 86 -8.79 5.13 3.78
N GLY A 87 -7.61 4.63 4.14
CA GLY A 87 -7.28 3.22 4.08
C GLY A 87 -6.47 2.75 5.29
N LEU A 88 -6.68 1.50 5.66
CA LEU A 88 -5.94 0.77 6.67
C LEU A 88 -5.42 -0.53 6.07
N ALA A 89 -4.21 -0.93 6.46
CA ALA A 89 -3.69 -2.26 6.17
C ALA A 89 -2.97 -2.81 7.39
N TYR A 90 -3.23 -4.08 7.72
CA TYR A 90 -2.72 -4.73 8.90
C TYR A 90 -2.27 -6.16 8.62
N SER A 91 -1.03 -6.47 8.96
CA SER A 91 -0.40 -7.79 8.82
C SER A 91 0.06 -8.29 10.20
N PRO A 92 -0.80 -8.98 10.97
CA PRO A 92 -0.42 -9.53 12.28
C PRO A 92 0.62 -10.64 12.18
N LEU A 93 0.53 -11.45 11.14
CA LEU A 93 1.40 -12.59 10.83
C LEU A 93 1.94 -12.44 9.41
N ARG A 94 3.13 -12.99 9.11
CA ARG A 94 3.74 -12.92 7.76
C ARG A 94 2.81 -13.32 6.62
N PRO A 95 2.04 -14.45 6.72
CA PRO A 95 1.19 -14.87 5.61
C PRO A 95 -0.11 -14.07 5.48
N LEU A 96 -0.49 -13.24 6.47
CA LEU A 96 -1.81 -12.60 6.53
C LEU A 96 -1.71 -11.09 6.34
N LEU A 97 -2.54 -10.55 5.47
CA LEU A 97 -2.79 -9.12 5.32
C LEU A 97 -4.29 -8.87 5.29
N PHE A 98 -4.74 -7.93 6.10
CA PHE A 98 -6.10 -7.38 6.08
C PHE A 98 -6.07 -5.95 5.60
N SER A 99 -7.07 -5.53 4.85
CA SER A 99 -7.22 -4.16 4.37
C SER A 99 -8.66 -3.67 4.54
N LEU A 100 -8.80 -2.40 4.85
CA LEU A 100 -10.07 -1.69 4.88
C LEU A 100 -9.86 -0.36 4.16
N ASP A 101 -10.83 0.05 3.35
CA ASP A 101 -10.80 1.36 2.71
C ASP A 101 -12.20 1.99 2.65
N VAL A 102 -12.21 3.30 2.73
CA VAL A 102 -13.39 4.13 2.52
C VAL A 102 -13.03 5.22 1.53
N SER A 103 -13.84 5.38 0.49
CA SER A 103 -13.65 6.44 -0.49
C SER A 103 -14.94 7.20 -0.69
N LYS A 104 -14.86 8.53 -0.60
CA LYS A 104 -16.00 9.46 -0.75
C LYS A 104 -15.75 10.36 -1.96
N PRO A 105 -16.49 10.20 -3.07
CA PRO A 105 -16.54 11.22 -4.12
C PRO A 105 -17.17 12.49 -3.58
N ILE A 106 -16.58 13.64 -3.89
CA ILE A 106 -17.00 14.95 -3.40
C ILE A 106 -17.22 15.86 -4.58
N ASN A 107 -18.43 16.41 -4.70
CA ASN A 107 -18.70 17.49 -5.64
C ASN A 107 -18.34 18.81 -4.96
N LEU A 108 -17.26 19.46 -5.39
CA LEU A 108 -16.79 20.72 -4.80
C LEU A 108 -17.64 21.93 -5.18
N VAL A 109 -18.46 21.84 -6.23
CA VAL A 109 -19.40 22.92 -6.64
C VAL A 109 -20.68 22.83 -5.82
N GLU A 110 -21.25 21.62 -5.69
CA GLU A 110 -22.48 21.38 -4.93
C GLU A 110 -22.29 20.16 -4.03
N ILE A 111 -21.90 20.38 -2.78
CA ILE A 111 -21.58 19.31 -1.80
C ILE A 111 -22.77 18.36 -1.60
N ALA A 112 -24.01 18.89 -1.66
CA ALA A 112 -25.23 18.09 -1.51
C ALA A 112 -25.43 17.04 -2.63
N LYS A 113 -24.83 17.23 -3.80
CA LYS A 113 -24.87 16.31 -4.94
C LYS A 113 -23.71 15.31 -4.94
N SER A 114 -22.90 15.26 -3.88
CA SER A 114 -21.82 14.30 -3.76
C SER A 114 -22.35 12.85 -3.73
N GLU A 115 -21.66 11.95 -4.43
CA GLU A 115 -22.03 10.53 -4.46
C GLU A 115 -21.89 9.86 -3.08
N ARG A 116 -22.55 8.73 -2.93
CA ARG A 116 -22.43 7.90 -1.70
C ARG A 116 -20.99 7.37 -1.55
N PRO A 117 -20.51 7.23 -0.30
CA PRO A 117 -19.22 6.63 -0.07
C PRO A 117 -19.18 5.16 -0.53
N SER A 118 -18.00 4.69 -0.87
CA SER A 118 -17.71 3.28 -1.08
C SER A 118 -16.87 2.74 0.07
N TYR A 119 -17.12 1.49 0.44
CA TYR A 119 -16.43 0.78 1.51
C TYR A 119 -15.82 -0.49 0.94
N GLY A 120 -14.53 -0.69 1.17
CA GLY A 120 -13.79 -1.87 0.77
C GLY A 120 -13.26 -2.61 1.99
N ALA A 121 -13.27 -3.93 1.94
CA ALA A 121 -12.59 -4.80 2.87
C ALA A 121 -11.90 -5.91 2.09
N GLY A 122 -10.67 -6.25 2.45
CA GLY A 122 -9.91 -7.29 1.77
C GLY A 122 -9.03 -8.08 2.71
N PHE A 123 -8.66 -9.26 2.28
CA PHE A 123 -7.65 -10.07 2.92
C PHE A 123 -6.76 -10.73 1.88
N GLU A 124 -5.51 -10.97 2.24
CA GLU A 124 -4.55 -11.74 1.47
C GLU A 124 -3.90 -12.78 2.38
N VAL A 125 -3.74 -14.00 1.86
CA VAL A 125 -3.02 -15.09 2.52
C VAL A 125 -1.91 -15.54 1.59
N ARG A 126 -0.66 -15.36 1.98
CA ARG A 126 0.50 -15.90 1.29
C ARG A 126 0.73 -17.34 1.74
N MET A 127 0.42 -18.29 0.85
CA MET A 127 0.60 -19.71 1.16
C MET A 127 2.05 -20.15 0.96
N THR A 128 2.74 -19.55 0.00
CA THR A 128 4.17 -19.76 -0.28
C THR A 128 4.80 -18.43 -0.70
N ASP A 129 6.11 -18.39 -0.89
CA ASP A 129 6.82 -17.18 -1.36
C ASP A 129 6.38 -16.76 -2.77
N PHE A 130 5.90 -17.70 -3.57
CA PHE A 130 5.47 -17.44 -4.95
C PHE A 130 3.95 -17.46 -5.16
N PHE A 131 3.15 -17.89 -4.17
CA PHE A 131 1.70 -18.06 -4.34
C PHE A 131 0.92 -17.45 -3.18
N GLY A 132 -0.06 -16.61 -3.51
CA GLY A 132 -1.00 -16.00 -2.58
C GLY A 132 -2.44 -16.09 -3.06
N LEU A 133 -3.36 -16.17 -2.11
CA LEU A 133 -4.79 -16.05 -2.31
C LEU A 133 -5.28 -14.75 -1.69
N HIS A 134 -6.24 -14.10 -2.34
CA HIS A 134 -6.84 -12.89 -1.79
C HIS A 134 -8.35 -12.87 -2.06
N GLY A 135 -9.06 -12.23 -1.16
CA GLY A 135 -10.48 -11.99 -1.28
C GLY A 135 -10.82 -10.56 -0.90
N GLY A 136 -11.91 -10.05 -1.45
CA GLY A 136 -12.35 -8.70 -1.18
C GLY A 136 -13.85 -8.54 -1.29
N PHE A 137 -14.34 -7.57 -0.54
CA PHE A 137 -15.71 -7.09 -0.59
C PHE A 137 -15.69 -5.59 -0.87
N LEU A 138 -16.50 -5.14 -1.78
CA LEU A 138 -16.66 -3.72 -2.12
C LEU A 138 -18.15 -3.37 -2.12
N LEU A 139 -18.53 -2.38 -1.32
CA LEU A 139 -19.85 -1.76 -1.35
C LEU A 139 -19.72 -0.37 -1.99
N LYS A 140 -20.16 -0.24 -3.22
CA LYS A 140 -20.14 1.04 -3.96
C LYS A 140 -21.52 1.48 -4.35
N GLY A 141 -21.97 2.64 -3.81
CA GLY A 141 -23.30 3.21 -4.13
C GLY A 141 -24.48 2.31 -3.73
N GLY A 142 -24.29 1.36 -2.80
CA GLY A 142 -25.29 0.35 -2.42
C GLY A 142 -25.16 -0.97 -3.17
N ASN A 143 -24.23 -1.10 -4.12
CA ASN A 143 -23.98 -2.31 -4.89
C ASN A 143 -22.83 -3.14 -4.29
N PRO A 144 -23.12 -4.26 -3.60
CA PRO A 144 -22.09 -5.13 -3.06
C PRO A 144 -21.44 -5.97 -4.16
N ARG A 145 -20.13 -6.07 -4.12
CA ARG A 145 -19.30 -6.89 -4.99
C ARG A 145 -18.37 -7.77 -4.18
N LEU A 146 -18.26 -9.01 -4.55
CA LEU A 146 -17.28 -9.95 -4.02
C LEU A 146 -16.20 -10.21 -5.05
N SER A 147 -14.95 -10.25 -4.61
CA SER A 147 -13.82 -10.64 -5.44
C SER A 147 -13.02 -11.74 -4.78
N VAL A 148 -12.57 -12.70 -5.57
CA VAL A 148 -11.64 -13.75 -5.17
C VAL A 148 -10.55 -13.80 -6.22
N GLY A 149 -9.32 -13.98 -5.81
CA GLY A 149 -8.21 -14.03 -6.73
C GLY A 149 -6.98 -14.73 -6.19
N SER A 150 -6.01 -14.90 -7.06
CA SER A 150 -4.72 -15.47 -6.76
C SER A 150 -3.60 -14.62 -7.32
N SER A 151 -2.46 -14.62 -6.66
CA SER A 151 -1.24 -13.98 -7.10
C SER A 151 -0.12 -15.00 -7.21
N PHE A 152 0.63 -14.91 -8.32
CA PHE A 152 1.83 -15.68 -8.59
C PHE A 152 3.00 -14.71 -8.72
N ASP A 153 4.00 -14.84 -7.87
CA ASP A 153 5.19 -13.99 -7.83
C ASP A 153 6.42 -14.84 -8.18
N ILE A 154 6.92 -14.69 -9.40
CA ILE A 154 8.06 -15.45 -9.93
C ILE A 154 9.15 -14.44 -10.25
N GLU A 155 9.96 -14.11 -9.24
CA GLU A 155 11.14 -13.21 -9.28
C GLU A 155 11.01 -11.96 -10.19
N LEU A 156 10.86 -12.16 -11.48
CA LEU A 156 10.76 -11.09 -12.49
C LEU A 156 9.32 -10.72 -12.85
N VAL A 157 8.36 -11.62 -12.61
CA VAL A 157 6.98 -11.45 -13.08
C VAL A 157 6.01 -11.75 -11.95
N LYS A 158 5.16 -10.80 -11.65
CA LYS A 158 4.01 -11.01 -10.75
C LYS A 158 2.74 -11.02 -11.60
N VAL A 159 2.02 -12.15 -11.55
CA VAL A 159 0.71 -12.31 -12.21
C VAL A 159 -0.37 -12.35 -11.14
N VAL A 160 -1.40 -11.53 -11.30
CA VAL A 160 -2.57 -11.50 -10.42
C VAL A 160 -3.80 -11.77 -11.26
N VAL A 161 -4.59 -12.75 -10.85
CA VAL A 161 -5.86 -13.11 -11.50
C VAL A 161 -6.98 -12.89 -10.49
N ASN A 162 -7.98 -12.11 -10.88
CA ASN A 162 -9.15 -11.83 -10.03
C ASN A 162 -10.44 -12.17 -10.76
N TYR A 163 -11.38 -12.74 -10.02
CA TYR A 163 -12.76 -12.89 -10.40
C TYR A 163 -13.64 -12.06 -9.48
N THR A 164 -14.48 -11.19 -10.06
CA THR A 164 -15.38 -10.31 -9.32
C THR A 164 -16.82 -10.62 -9.67
N LEU A 165 -17.62 -10.85 -8.64
CA LEU A 165 -19.06 -11.06 -8.69
C LEU A 165 -19.77 -9.77 -8.30
N ASP A 166 -20.69 -9.30 -9.13
CA ASP A 166 -21.63 -8.23 -8.77
C ASP A 166 -22.91 -8.88 -8.23
N LEU A 167 -23.26 -8.59 -6.97
CA LEU A 167 -24.36 -9.26 -6.26
C LEU A 167 -25.73 -8.59 -6.47
N THR A 168 -25.80 -7.45 -7.15
CA THR A 168 -27.04 -6.66 -7.26
C THR A 168 -27.69 -6.66 -8.64
N THR A 169 -27.00 -7.11 -9.66
CA THR A 169 -27.58 -7.17 -11.01
C THR A 169 -28.56 -8.32 -11.14
N GLN A 170 -29.85 -8.03 -11.03
CA GLN A 170 -30.92 -9.01 -11.14
C GLN A 170 -31.15 -9.52 -12.59
N LEU A 171 -30.71 -8.78 -13.61
CA LEU A 171 -30.99 -9.11 -15.03
C LEU A 171 -29.77 -9.65 -15.79
N THR A 172 -28.57 -9.16 -15.51
CA THR A 172 -27.32 -9.67 -16.08
C THR A 172 -26.18 -9.45 -15.06
N PRO A 173 -25.77 -10.48 -14.31
CA PRO A 173 -24.63 -10.36 -13.43
C PRO A 173 -23.38 -10.03 -14.25
N LEU A 174 -22.82 -8.83 -14.06
CA LEU A 174 -21.58 -8.42 -14.70
C LEU A 174 -20.38 -9.03 -13.94
N ASN A 175 -20.19 -10.31 -14.16
CA ASN A 175 -19.00 -10.99 -13.67
C ASN A 175 -17.79 -10.51 -14.45
N ARG A 176 -16.73 -10.19 -13.75
CA ARG A 176 -15.50 -9.68 -14.35
C ARG A 176 -14.31 -10.56 -13.98
N ILE A 177 -13.59 -11.00 -15.00
CA ILE A 177 -12.25 -11.55 -14.82
C ILE A 177 -11.24 -10.44 -15.13
N SER A 178 -10.26 -10.25 -14.29
CA SER A 178 -9.13 -9.37 -14.54
C SER A 178 -7.82 -10.13 -14.36
N VAL A 179 -6.90 -9.92 -15.27
CA VAL A 179 -5.54 -10.46 -15.22
C VAL A 179 -4.58 -9.27 -15.30
N GLN A 180 -3.67 -9.20 -14.34
CA GLN A 180 -2.63 -8.19 -14.29
C GLN A 180 -1.28 -8.88 -14.30
N ALA A 181 -0.38 -8.47 -15.16
CA ALA A 181 1.03 -8.86 -15.15
C ALA A 181 1.88 -7.64 -14.81
N SER A 182 2.79 -7.80 -13.86
CA SER A 182 3.76 -6.76 -13.47
C SER A 182 5.15 -7.32 -13.61
N PHE A 183 6.04 -6.57 -14.24
CA PHE A 183 7.43 -6.95 -14.48
C PHE A 183 8.34 -6.14 -13.56
N SER A 184 9.18 -6.83 -12.79
CA SER A 184 10.23 -6.20 -11.98
C SER A 184 11.51 -6.09 -12.82
N LEU A 185 11.86 -4.88 -13.22
CA LEU A 185 13.07 -4.62 -14.02
C LEU A 185 14.35 -4.50 -13.19
N GLY A 186 14.30 -4.99 -11.96
CA GLY A 186 15.39 -4.97 -10.98
C GLY A 186 15.09 -4.07 -9.78
N ASP A 187 15.69 -4.38 -8.66
CA ASP A 187 15.51 -3.70 -7.38
C ASP A 187 16.76 -2.94 -6.91
N LEU A 188 17.78 -2.81 -7.75
CA LEU A 188 19.08 -2.21 -7.43
C LEU A 188 19.79 -2.89 -6.24
N GLY A 189 19.62 -4.21 -6.09
CA GLY A 189 20.27 -4.99 -5.02
C GLY A 189 19.58 -4.85 -3.65
N ARG A 190 18.39 -4.27 -3.58
CA ARG A 190 17.67 -4.09 -2.29
C ARG A 190 17.23 -5.41 -1.66
N ALA A 191 16.83 -6.41 -2.47
CA ALA A 191 16.45 -7.74 -1.96
C ALA A 191 17.66 -8.47 -1.40
N GLU A 192 18.82 -8.40 -2.05
CA GLU A 192 20.06 -8.98 -1.54
C GLU A 192 20.52 -8.32 -0.24
N LEU A 193 20.43 -6.98 -0.19
CA LEU A 193 20.73 -6.23 1.03
C LEU A 193 19.79 -6.63 2.17
N ALA A 194 18.49 -6.76 1.90
CA ALA A 194 17.50 -7.18 2.90
C ALA A 194 17.78 -8.60 3.43
N LYS A 195 18.12 -9.56 2.55
CA LYS A 195 18.53 -10.91 2.94
C LYS A 195 19.80 -10.90 3.79
N LYS A 196 20.79 -10.08 3.42
CA LYS A 196 22.04 -9.94 4.18
C LYS A 196 21.79 -9.39 5.58
N VAL A 197 20.94 -8.37 5.70
CA VAL A 197 20.53 -7.77 6.98
C VAL A 197 19.81 -8.80 7.85
N GLU A 198 18.86 -9.56 7.29
CA GLU A 198 18.13 -10.60 8.03
C GLU A 198 19.06 -11.72 8.51
N ASN A 199 19.95 -12.21 7.66
CA ASN A 199 20.92 -13.25 8.02
C ASN A 199 21.89 -12.79 9.13
N LEU A 200 22.37 -11.56 9.08
CA LEU A 200 23.22 -10.99 10.14
C LEU A 200 22.46 -10.84 11.45
N TYR A 201 21.19 -10.44 11.38
CA TYR A 201 20.35 -10.34 12.57
C TYR A 201 20.13 -11.72 13.22
N LEU A 202 19.83 -12.75 12.43
CA LEU A 202 19.67 -14.13 12.92
C LEU A 202 20.96 -14.67 13.55
N LYS A 203 22.13 -14.42 12.96
CA LYS A 203 23.43 -14.76 13.57
C LYS A 203 23.62 -14.08 14.93
N GLY A 204 23.20 -12.83 15.06
CA GLY A 204 23.20 -12.15 16.35
C GLY A 204 22.30 -12.81 17.39
N LEU A 205 21.11 -13.27 16.99
CA LEU A 205 20.21 -14.01 17.88
C LEU A 205 20.80 -15.37 18.32
N GLU A 206 21.43 -16.11 17.39
CA GLU A 206 22.11 -17.37 17.69
C GLU A 206 23.26 -17.18 18.68
N ALA A 207 24.11 -16.15 18.46
CA ALA A 207 25.22 -15.82 19.36
C ALA A 207 24.69 -15.45 20.76
N TYR A 208 23.62 -14.66 20.84
CA TYR A 208 23.01 -14.27 22.11
C TYR A 208 22.42 -15.47 22.85
N ALA A 209 21.71 -16.37 22.15
CA ALA A 209 21.20 -17.62 22.70
C ALA A 209 22.31 -18.56 23.18
N GLY A 210 23.48 -18.52 22.51
CA GLY A 210 24.69 -19.25 22.92
C GLY A 210 25.47 -18.60 24.07
N GLY A 211 25.03 -17.45 24.61
CA GLY A 211 25.67 -16.75 25.71
C GLY A 211 26.78 -15.79 25.28
N ASP A 212 27.09 -15.67 23.97
CA ASP A 212 28.08 -14.74 23.45
C ASP A 212 27.43 -13.38 23.15
N SER A 213 27.23 -12.60 24.23
CA SER A 213 26.66 -11.26 24.12
C SER A 213 27.53 -10.29 23.31
N ALA A 214 28.86 -10.49 23.29
CA ALA A 214 29.78 -9.61 22.56
C ALA A 214 29.64 -9.82 21.04
N ALA A 215 29.61 -11.08 20.57
CA ALA A 215 29.39 -11.42 19.17
C ALA A 215 27.98 -11.00 18.71
N ALA A 216 26.97 -11.17 19.56
CA ALA A 216 25.60 -10.72 19.28
C ALA A 216 25.52 -9.21 19.04
N MET A 217 26.08 -8.40 19.96
CA MET A 217 26.10 -6.95 19.84
C MET A 217 26.90 -6.48 18.62
N ALA A 218 28.00 -7.16 18.27
CA ALA A 218 28.76 -6.85 17.06
C ALA A 218 27.93 -7.11 15.80
N ALA A 219 27.23 -8.26 15.72
CA ALA A 219 26.36 -8.58 14.60
C ALA A 219 25.21 -7.59 14.42
N TRP A 220 24.52 -7.22 15.49
CA TRP A 220 23.42 -6.24 15.43
C TRP A 220 23.92 -4.81 15.12
N THR A 221 25.12 -4.45 15.55
CA THR A 221 25.76 -3.18 15.16
C THR A 221 26.05 -3.16 13.65
N GLU A 222 26.51 -4.27 13.08
CA GLU A 222 26.72 -4.41 11.64
C GLU A 222 25.39 -4.32 10.86
N VAL A 223 24.31 -4.94 11.37
CA VAL A 223 22.96 -4.78 10.84
C VAL A 223 22.55 -3.32 10.76
N LEU A 224 22.76 -2.56 11.84
CA LEU A 224 22.39 -1.13 11.90
C LEU A 224 23.25 -0.24 11.02
N LYS A 225 24.49 -0.65 10.68
CA LYS A 225 25.32 0.04 9.67
C LYS A 225 24.76 -0.15 8.26
N LEU A 226 24.28 -1.37 7.94
CA LEU A 226 23.68 -1.69 6.64
C LEU A 226 22.25 -1.12 6.50
N ASP A 227 21.49 -1.14 7.58
CA ASP A 227 20.14 -0.62 7.66
C ASP A 227 19.87 0.02 9.01
N SER A 228 20.05 1.33 9.09
CA SER A 228 19.82 2.10 10.30
C SER A 228 18.35 2.10 10.78
N GLY A 229 17.41 1.71 9.91
CA GLY A 229 15.97 1.60 10.20
C GLY A 229 15.53 0.24 10.72
N PHE A 230 16.43 -0.73 10.90
CA PHE A 230 16.08 -2.09 11.35
C PHE A 230 15.82 -2.12 12.86
N ASP A 231 14.58 -1.81 13.26
CA ASP A 231 14.18 -1.72 14.67
C ASP A 231 14.49 -2.99 15.49
N PRO A 232 14.30 -4.24 14.98
CA PRO A 232 14.59 -5.44 15.76
C PRO A 232 16.04 -5.51 16.26
N ALA A 233 17.02 -5.13 15.42
CA ALA A 233 18.42 -5.12 15.85
C ALA A 233 18.70 -4.01 16.88
N ARG A 234 18.04 -2.86 16.75
CA ARG A 234 18.15 -1.76 17.70
C ARG A 234 17.60 -2.13 19.07
N GLU A 235 16.46 -2.80 19.12
CA GLU A 235 15.82 -3.29 20.36
C GLU A 235 16.67 -4.38 21.01
N SER A 236 17.13 -5.35 20.22
CA SER A 236 18.00 -6.43 20.70
C SER A 236 19.33 -5.91 21.26
N LEU A 237 19.94 -4.92 20.59
CA LEU A 237 21.17 -4.28 21.04
C LEU A 237 20.98 -3.58 22.39
N ARG A 238 19.89 -2.83 22.54
CA ARG A 238 19.54 -2.15 23.82
C ARG A 238 19.32 -3.16 24.94
N ALA A 239 18.60 -4.26 24.67
CA ALA A 239 18.33 -5.31 25.65
C ALA A 239 19.65 -5.97 26.12
N ALA A 240 20.55 -6.30 25.18
CA ALA A 240 21.84 -6.90 25.49
C ALA A 240 22.75 -5.95 26.28
N GLN A 241 22.78 -4.65 25.95
CA GLN A 241 23.53 -3.65 26.70
C GLN A 241 23.02 -3.51 28.14
N GLY A 242 21.69 -3.42 28.31
CA GLY A 242 21.08 -3.35 29.65
C GLY A 242 21.35 -4.58 30.52
N ALA A 243 21.38 -5.78 29.91
CA ALA A 243 21.71 -7.02 30.62
C ALA A 243 23.19 -7.04 31.06
N THR A 244 24.10 -6.52 30.25
CA THR A 244 25.55 -6.44 30.57
C THR A 244 25.82 -5.42 31.68
N ASP A 245 25.06 -4.31 31.73
CA ASP A 245 25.21 -3.28 32.76
C ASP A 245 24.67 -3.73 34.15
N LEU A 246 23.70 -4.66 34.16
CA LEU A 246 23.18 -5.26 35.39
C LEU A 246 24.08 -6.37 35.98
N GLN A 247 25.04 -6.86 35.19
CA GLN A 247 26.03 -7.89 35.64
C GLN A 247 27.35 -7.30 36.17
N LYS A 248 27.51 -5.99 36.07
CA LYS A 248 28.64 -5.23 36.67
C LYS A 248 28.27 -4.64 38.02
#